data_2cbb6a8c142e5d898bf151bf17c13d7d
#
_entry.id   2cbb6a8c142e5d898bf151bf17c13d7d
#
_cell.length_a   1.000
_cell.length_b   1.000
_cell.length_c   1.000
_cell.angle_alpha   90.00
_cell.angle_beta   90.00
_cell.angle_gamma   90.00
#
_symmetry.space_group_name_H-M   'P 1'
#
loop_
_entity.id
_entity.type
_entity.pdbx_description
1 polymer ?
#
loop_
_entity_poly.entity_id
_entity_poly.type
_entity_poly.pdbx_seq_one_letter_code
_entity_poly.pdbx_strand_id
1 'polypeptide(L)'
;LDIPSQTLRVITKEFKKEPVLLFNIRNRDNDLRNKNCSINLYHSIPSYRMLTDALAQYLVKRGWKDVLLLRGPEKNDHAYADAFVSSARRLRIDIVDDRNFTLSNDPRERSKSNVSLLTGGVDYDVVFVADSQGEFSRYVAYQTYLPRPMVGDEGLTPVAWHWTWERHGAPQLNQRFARIEKNRHMRSEDWAAWIGIKSVISAIRKTQSQDINVIRQFLIDDGTTIDTYKGNPSSYRAWSNQLRQPILLHTHNAVIARAPIDGFLHQINNLDTMGYDHGESKCQIAN
;
A
#
# COMPACT_ATOMS: atom_id res chain seq x y z
N LEU A 1 -11.68 -5.17 9.82
CA LEU A 1 -12.76 -5.02 8.85
C LEU A 1 -12.23 -5.24 7.45
N ASP A 2 -12.72 -6.28 6.78
CA ASP A 2 -12.47 -6.60 5.37
C ASP A 2 -13.74 -6.28 4.55
N ILE A 3 -13.97 -5.00 4.30
CA ILE A 3 -15.21 -4.48 3.68
C ILE A 3 -14.90 -3.37 2.69
N PRO A 4 -15.81 -3.10 1.72
CA PRO A 4 -15.65 -1.99 0.77
C PRO A 4 -15.57 -0.62 1.44
N SER A 5 -14.93 0.34 0.76
CA SER A 5 -14.71 1.71 1.28
C SER A 5 -16.00 2.42 1.71
N GLN A 6 -17.06 2.28 0.94
CA GLN A 6 -18.34 2.92 1.23
C GLN A 6 -18.95 2.37 2.52
N THR A 7 -18.99 1.05 2.69
CA THR A 7 -19.48 0.38 3.89
C THR A 7 -18.63 0.74 5.10
N LEU A 8 -17.30 0.79 4.93
CA LEU A 8 -16.38 1.19 5.99
C LEU A 8 -16.67 2.60 6.50
N ARG A 9 -16.95 3.55 5.61
CA ARG A 9 -17.32 4.94 5.96
C ARG A 9 -18.62 4.99 6.77
N VAL A 10 -19.63 4.20 6.40
CA VAL A 10 -20.91 4.12 7.14
C VAL A 10 -20.67 3.59 8.54
N ILE A 11 -20.04 2.43 8.67
CA ILE A 11 -19.74 1.80 9.97
C ILE A 11 -18.92 2.74 10.86
N THR A 12 -17.89 3.37 10.31
CA THR A 12 -17.03 4.28 11.08
C THR A 12 -17.79 5.48 11.62
N LYS A 13 -18.77 5.98 10.86
CA LYS A 13 -19.63 7.09 11.29
C LYS A 13 -20.61 6.67 12.38
N GLU A 14 -21.24 5.49 12.23
CA GLU A 14 -22.16 4.93 13.23
C GLU A 14 -21.46 4.70 14.59
N PHE A 15 -20.29 4.08 14.54
CA PHE A 15 -19.52 3.75 15.75
C PHE A 15 -18.61 4.87 16.26
N LYS A 16 -18.74 6.10 15.73
CA LYS A 16 -17.84 7.22 16.09
C LYS A 16 -17.84 7.54 17.60
N LYS A 17 -18.98 7.37 18.27
CA LYS A 17 -19.16 7.66 19.70
C LYS A 17 -19.03 6.42 20.58
N GLU A 18 -18.96 5.25 19.99
CA GLU A 18 -18.88 3.99 20.72
C GLU A 18 -17.44 3.71 21.17
N PRO A 19 -17.23 3.07 22.32
CA PRO A 19 -15.91 2.68 22.81
C PRO A 19 -15.38 1.46 22.06
N VAL A 20 -15.12 1.59 20.77
CA VAL A 20 -14.64 0.51 19.89
C VAL A 20 -13.42 0.95 19.10
N LEU A 21 -12.54 -0.01 18.81
CA LEU A 21 -11.44 0.14 17.86
C LEU A 21 -11.74 -0.65 16.60
N LEU A 22 -11.77 0.00 15.46
CA LEU A 22 -12.00 -0.58 14.15
C LEU A 22 -10.67 -0.67 13.41
N PHE A 23 -10.31 -1.85 12.93
CA PHE A 23 -9.10 -2.05 12.15
C PHE A 23 -9.45 -2.30 10.69
N ASN A 24 -9.00 -1.40 9.81
CA ASN A 24 -9.07 -1.55 8.38
C ASN A 24 -7.89 -2.41 7.91
N ILE A 25 -8.20 -3.58 7.35
CA ILE A 25 -7.20 -4.56 6.91
C ILE A 25 -7.16 -4.73 5.38
N ARG A 26 -8.02 -4.03 4.63
CA ARG A 26 -8.13 -4.19 3.18
C ARG A 26 -8.09 -2.88 2.40
N ASN A 27 -8.82 -1.90 2.85
CA ASN A 27 -9.09 -0.70 2.07
C ASN A 27 -7.88 0.24 2.00
N ARG A 28 -7.37 0.49 0.78
CA ARG A 28 -6.19 1.31 0.51
C ARG A 28 -6.51 2.76 0.15
N ASP A 29 -7.79 3.15 0.18
CA ASP A 29 -8.25 4.50 -0.17
C ASP A 29 -7.53 5.58 0.66
N ASN A 30 -6.88 6.50 -0.04
CA ASN A 30 -6.13 7.60 0.56
C ASN A 30 -7.01 8.54 1.39
N ASP A 31 -8.26 8.74 0.99
CA ASP A 31 -9.21 9.63 1.66
C ASP A 31 -9.52 9.22 3.10
N LEU A 32 -9.50 7.91 3.39
CA LEU A 32 -9.71 7.39 4.73
C LEU A 32 -8.60 7.75 5.73
N ARG A 33 -7.44 8.19 5.23
CA ARG A 33 -6.27 8.64 6.01
C ARG A 33 -6.05 10.14 5.91
N ASN A 34 -6.98 10.84 5.26
CA ASN A 34 -6.89 12.26 5.00
C ASN A 34 -8.21 12.97 5.34
N LYS A 35 -9.05 13.29 4.36
CA LYS A 35 -10.28 14.06 4.57
C LYS A 35 -11.37 13.30 5.34
N ASN A 36 -11.44 11.99 5.20
CA ASN A 36 -12.47 11.11 5.77
C ASN A 36 -11.89 10.19 6.85
N CYS A 37 -10.95 10.66 7.62
CA CYS A 37 -10.40 9.93 8.75
C CYS A 37 -11.37 9.88 9.95
N SER A 38 -11.16 8.92 10.83
CA SER A 38 -11.94 8.77 12.05
C SER A 38 -11.08 8.31 13.21
N ILE A 39 -11.42 8.83 14.40
CA ILE A 39 -10.66 8.60 15.63
C ILE A 39 -10.62 7.14 16.06
N ASN A 40 -11.65 6.36 15.76
CA ASN A 40 -11.75 4.95 16.11
C ASN A 40 -11.33 4.00 14.99
N LEU A 41 -10.91 4.52 13.82
CA LEU A 41 -10.50 3.70 12.67
C LEU A 41 -8.97 3.69 12.53
N TYR A 42 -8.38 2.54 12.77
CA TYR A 42 -6.96 2.25 12.60
C TYR A 42 -6.71 1.52 11.28
N HIS A 43 -5.63 1.87 10.60
CA HIS A 43 -5.29 1.28 9.31
C HIS A 43 -4.03 0.41 9.42
N SER A 44 -4.20 -0.90 9.47
CA SER A 44 -3.08 -1.85 9.43
C SER A 44 -2.56 -2.08 8.01
N ILE A 45 -3.45 -1.98 7.00
CA ILE A 45 -3.08 -2.05 5.59
C ILE A 45 -2.53 -0.69 5.11
N PRO A 46 -1.48 -0.64 4.26
CA PRO A 46 -0.98 0.61 3.69
C PRO A 46 -2.00 1.24 2.72
N SER A 47 -1.96 2.56 2.61
CA SER A 47 -2.70 3.29 1.59
C SER A 47 -2.07 3.15 0.20
N TYR A 48 -2.82 3.46 -0.85
CA TYR A 48 -2.26 3.57 -2.21
C TYR A 48 -1.08 4.52 -2.26
N ARG A 49 -1.15 5.67 -1.57
CA ARG A 49 -0.03 6.63 -1.50
C ARG A 49 1.23 6.01 -0.90
N MET A 50 1.12 5.20 0.17
CA MET A 50 2.28 4.52 0.75
C MET A 50 2.91 3.51 -0.22
N LEU A 51 2.08 2.77 -0.95
CA LEU A 51 2.53 1.79 -1.94
C LEU A 51 3.24 2.46 -3.11
N THR A 52 2.65 3.53 -3.65
CA THR A 52 3.21 4.26 -4.79
C THR A 52 4.45 5.06 -4.41
N ASP A 53 4.52 5.62 -3.19
CA ASP A 53 5.72 6.28 -2.70
C ASP A 53 6.90 5.31 -2.56
N ALA A 54 6.65 4.11 -2.04
CA ALA A 54 7.67 3.06 -1.95
C ALA A 54 8.21 2.68 -3.32
N LEU A 55 7.32 2.51 -4.29
CA LEU A 55 7.69 2.19 -5.67
C LEU A 55 8.46 3.34 -6.32
N ALA A 56 7.98 4.57 -6.18
CA ALA A 56 8.62 5.76 -6.74
C ALA A 56 10.03 5.99 -6.15
N GLN A 57 10.23 5.75 -4.84
CA GLN A 57 11.58 5.75 -4.23
C GLN A 57 12.51 4.76 -4.92
N TYR A 58 12.02 3.56 -5.21
CA TYR A 58 12.81 2.54 -5.92
C TYR A 58 13.15 2.97 -7.35
N LEU A 59 12.19 3.53 -8.10
CA LEU A 59 12.41 4.02 -9.46
C LEU A 59 13.49 5.11 -9.49
N VAL A 60 13.41 6.09 -8.58
CA VAL A 60 14.43 7.14 -8.44
C VAL A 60 15.81 6.55 -8.12
N LYS A 61 15.88 5.57 -7.21
CA LYS A 61 17.14 4.89 -6.86
C LYS A 61 17.75 4.14 -8.05
N ARG A 62 16.91 3.63 -8.95
CA ARG A 62 17.32 2.94 -10.18
C ARG A 62 17.65 3.89 -11.33
N GLY A 63 17.32 5.18 -11.20
CA GLY A 63 17.45 6.15 -12.29
C GLY A 63 16.37 6.01 -13.37
N TRP A 64 15.29 5.25 -13.10
CA TRP A 64 14.16 5.07 -14.01
C TRP A 64 13.16 6.19 -13.78
N LYS A 65 13.27 7.24 -14.57
CA LYS A 65 12.51 8.47 -14.34
C LYS A 65 11.44 8.75 -15.38
N ASP A 66 11.53 8.11 -16.54
CA ASP A 66 10.56 8.26 -17.61
C ASP A 66 9.57 7.09 -17.56
N VAL A 67 8.34 7.37 -17.15
CA VAL A 67 7.31 6.35 -16.88
C VAL A 67 6.17 6.48 -17.86
N LEU A 68 5.85 5.39 -18.56
CA LEU A 68 4.59 5.22 -19.28
C LEU A 68 3.54 4.67 -18.31
N LEU A 69 2.44 5.39 -18.13
CA LEU A 69 1.36 5.00 -17.23
C LEU A 69 0.21 4.35 -18.00
N LEU A 70 -0.17 3.14 -17.60
CA LEU A 70 -1.33 2.42 -18.13
C LEU A 70 -2.41 2.28 -17.05
N ARG A 71 -3.62 2.78 -17.34
CA ARG A 71 -4.78 2.77 -16.43
C ARG A 71 -5.84 1.79 -16.90
N GLY A 72 -6.29 0.93 -16.01
CA GLY A 72 -7.47 0.12 -16.20
C GLY A 72 -8.78 0.89 -15.98
N PRO A 73 -9.90 0.27 -16.32
CA PRO A 73 -11.22 0.90 -16.27
C PRO A 73 -11.83 0.98 -14.86
N GLU A 74 -11.28 0.23 -13.90
CA GLU A 74 -11.88 0.12 -12.58
C GLU A 74 -11.59 1.33 -11.69
N LYS A 75 -12.49 1.61 -10.76
CA LYS A 75 -12.31 2.71 -9.80
C LYS A 75 -11.02 2.59 -8.98
N ASN A 76 -10.63 1.37 -8.64
CA ASN A 76 -9.40 1.11 -7.89
C ASN A 76 -8.17 1.37 -8.75
N ASP A 77 -8.23 1.10 -10.06
CA ASP A 77 -7.15 1.36 -11.00
C ASP A 77 -6.88 2.86 -11.10
N HIS A 78 -7.95 3.65 -11.25
CA HIS A 78 -7.85 5.12 -11.24
C HIS A 78 -7.28 5.64 -9.92
N ALA A 79 -7.75 5.13 -8.78
CA ALA A 79 -7.27 5.57 -7.48
C ALA A 79 -5.78 5.23 -7.25
N TYR A 80 -5.32 4.07 -7.75
CA TYR A 80 -3.93 3.65 -7.66
C TYR A 80 -3.04 4.45 -8.61
N ALA A 81 -3.46 4.64 -9.85
CA ALA A 81 -2.76 5.47 -10.83
C ALA A 81 -2.64 6.93 -10.37
N ASP A 82 -3.72 7.55 -9.85
CA ASP A 82 -3.69 8.91 -9.30
C ASP A 82 -2.76 9.05 -8.09
N ALA A 83 -2.70 8.01 -7.25
CA ALA A 83 -1.72 7.97 -6.17
C ALA A 83 -0.29 7.93 -6.72
N PHE A 84 -0.03 7.17 -7.78
CA PHE A 84 1.27 7.12 -8.43
C PHE A 84 1.64 8.46 -9.07
N VAL A 85 0.73 9.11 -9.80
CA VAL A 85 0.93 10.47 -10.34
C VAL A 85 1.35 11.46 -9.25
N SER A 86 0.71 11.37 -8.08
CA SER A 86 1.05 12.21 -6.93
C SER A 86 2.45 11.91 -6.38
N SER A 87 2.83 10.63 -6.31
CA SER A 87 4.17 10.20 -5.87
C SER A 87 5.25 10.58 -6.88
N ALA A 88 4.97 10.40 -8.17
CA ALA A 88 5.85 10.77 -9.28
C ALA A 88 6.19 12.27 -9.24
N ARG A 89 5.16 13.12 -9.10
CA ARG A 89 5.35 14.59 -8.97
C ARG A 89 6.23 14.94 -7.78
N ARG A 90 6.01 14.32 -6.62
CA ARG A 90 6.80 14.57 -5.40
C ARG A 90 8.26 14.19 -5.56
N LEU A 91 8.54 13.10 -6.27
CA LEU A 91 9.89 12.55 -6.44
C LEU A 91 10.54 12.89 -7.78
N ARG A 92 9.93 13.82 -8.56
CA ARG A 92 10.44 14.27 -9.86
C ARG A 92 10.65 13.13 -10.85
N ILE A 93 9.64 12.28 -10.96
CA ILE A 93 9.50 11.25 -11.98
C ILE A 93 8.59 11.84 -13.05
N ASP A 94 8.98 11.72 -14.30
CA ASP A 94 8.23 12.22 -15.45
C ASP A 94 7.28 11.13 -15.96
N ILE A 95 6.01 11.45 -16.05
CA ILE A 95 5.03 10.59 -16.72
C ILE A 95 4.98 11.01 -18.18
N VAL A 96 5.67 10.27 -19.03
CA VAL A 96 5.84 10.61 -20.47
C VAL A 96 4.54 10.45 -21.23
N ASP A 97 3.65 9.56 -20.81
CA ASP A 97 2.29 9.44 -21.32
C ASP A 97 1.39 8.71 -20.31
N ASP A 98 0.07 8.95 -20.37
CA ASP A 98 -0.96 8.37 -19.50
C ASP A 98 -2.08 7.84 -20.37
N ARG A 99 -2.15 6.51 -20.50
CA ARG A 99 -3.03 5.82 -21.44
C ARG A 99 -4.00 4.90 -20.73
N ASN A 100 -5.26 4.95 -21.16
CA ASN A 100 -6.28 4.02 -20.68
C ASN A 100 -6.30 2.77 -21.55
N PHE A 101 -6.29 1.60 -20.91
CA PHE A 101 -6.56 0.34 -21.59
C PHE A 101 -8.00 -0.14 -21.34
N THR A 102 -8.49 -1.00 -22.22
CA THR A 102 -9.78 -1.66 -22.08
C THR A 102 -9.62 -3.17 -22.26
N LEU A 103 -10.46 -3.93 -21.56
CA LEU A 103 -10.59 -5.37 -21.75
C LEU A 103 -11.73 -5.63 -22.74
N SER A 104 -11.51 -5.28 -24.02
CA SER A 104 -12.52 -5.40 -25.06
C SER A 104 -12.05 -6.28 -26.20
N ASN A 105 -12.95 -7.14 -26.70
CA ASN A 105 -12.74 -7.90 -27.92
C ASN A 105 -13.29 -7.16 -29.17
N ASP A 106 -13.78 -5.92 -29.02
CA ASP A 106 -14.24 -5.11 -30.16
C ASP A 106 -13.04 -4.69 -31.03
N PRO A 107 -13.03 -5.01 -32.32
CA PRO A 107 -11.94 -4.60 -33.23
C PRO A 107 -11.72 -3.09 -33.28
N ARG A 108 -12.75 -2.28 -32.98
CA ARG A 108 -12.64 -0.81 -32.93
C ARG A 108 -11.82 -0.30 -31.75
N GLU A 109 -11.73 -1.09 -30.69
CA GLU A 109 -10.93 -0.77 -29.49
C GLU A 109 -9.56 -1.43 -29.47
N ARG A 110 -9.13 -2.05 -30.58
CA ARG A 110 -7.85 -2.76 -30.67
C ARG A 110 -6.66 -1.93 -30.21
N SER A 111 -6.65 -0.64 -30.49
CA SER A 111 -5.58 0.26 -30.04
C SER A 111 -5.50 0.38 -28.51
N LYS A 112 -6.62 0.20 -27.81
CA LYS A 112 -6.74 0.27 -26.35
C LYS A 112 -6.64 -1.09 -25.65
N SER A 113 -6.65 -2.19 -26.39
CA SER A 113 -6.55 -3.56 -25.86
C SER A 113 -5.25 -4.26 -26.27
N ASN A 114 -4.50 -3.72 -27.20
CA ASN A 114 -3.23 -4.28 -27.68
C ASN A 114 -2.05 -3.63 -26.96
N VAL A 115 -1.31 -4.43 -26.19
CA VAL A 115 -0.17 -3.95 -25.37
C VAL A 115 0.91 -3.26 -26.22
N SER A 116 1.30 -3.84 -27.36
CA SER A 116 2.35 -3.26 -28.21
C SER A 116 1.94 -1.89 -28.78
N LEU A 117 0.68 -1.71 -29.15
CA LEU A 117 0.16 -0.42 -29.62
C LEU A 117 0.08 0.59 -28.46
N LEU A 118 -0.38 0.14 -27.29
CA LEU A 118 -0.48 0.98 -26.10
C LEU A 118 0.88 1.41 -25.54
N THR A 119 1.93 0.66 -25.81
CA THR A 119 3.27 0.96 -25.30
C THR A 119 4.23 1.50 -26.36
N GLY A 120 3.76 1.69 -27.61
CA GLY A 120 4.53 2.27 -28.71
C GLY A 120 4.44 3.80 -28.78
N GLY A 121 5.29 4.39 -29.62
CA GLY A 121 5.24 5.81 -30.00
C GLY A 121 5.87 6.79 -29.03
N VAL A 122 6.34 6.35 -27.85
CA VAL A 122 7.09 7.14 -26.87
C VAL A 122 8.24 6.33 -26.31
N ASP A 123 9.30 6.97 -25.86
CA ASP A 123 10.37 6.33 -25.10
C ASP A 123 10.07 6.43 -23.61
N TYR A 124 10.46 5.41 -22.85
CA TYR A 124 10.26 5.32 -21.41
C TYR A 124 11.26 4.35 -20.78
N ASP A 125 11.57 4.54 -19.51
CA ASP A 125 12.40 3.62 -18.72
C ASP A 125 11.59 2.43 -18.19
N VAL A 126 10.32 2.65 -17.86
CA VAL A 126 9.47 1.67 -17.18
C VAL A 126 7.99 1.90 -17.50
N VAL A 127 7.22 0.83 -17.50
CA VAL A 127 5.75 0.87 -17.61
C VAL A 127 5.15 0.70 -16.22
N PHE A 128 4.36 1.69 -15.77
CA PHE A 128 3.49 1.52 -14.60
C PHE A 128 2.12 1.06 -15.05
N VAL A 129 1.60 0.00 -14.45
CA VAL A 129 0.26 -0.52 -14.76
C VAL A 129 -0.62 -0.55 -13.52
N ALA A 130 -1.81 0.04 -13.62
CA ALA A 130 -2.88 -0.06 -12.64
C ALA A 130 -3.98 -0.97 -13.21
N ASP A 131 -4.07 -2.18 -12.68
CA ASP A 131 -5.00 -3.24 -13.12
C ASP A 131 -5.40 -4.11 -11.93
N SER A 132 -6.38 -3.68 -11.17
CA SER A 132 -6.83 -4.38 -9.95
C SER A 132 -7.46 -5.76 -10.23
N GLN A 133 -7.85 -6.04 -11.48
CA GLN A 133 -8.35 -7.35 -11.92
C GLN A 133 -7.23 -8.30 -12.33
N GLY A 134 -6.07 -7.76 -12.76
CA GLY A 134 -4.90 -8.53 -13.17
C GLY A 134 -5.08 -9.27 -14.50
N GLU A 135 -6.10 -8.92 -15.31
CA GLU A 135 -6.35 -9.60 -16.56
C GLU A 135 -5.51 -9.06 -17.72
N PHE A 136 -5.31 -7.75 -17.77
CA PHE A 136 -4.48 -7.11 -18.78
C PHE A 136 -3.00 -7.15 -18.41
N SER A 137 -2.68 -6.80 -17.17
CA SER A 137 -1.31 -6.59 -16.70
C SER A 137 -0.43 -7.82 -16.82
N ARG A 138 -1.00 -9.04 -16.66
CA ARG A 138 -0.24 -10.31 -16.79
C ARG A 138 0.44 -10.52 -18.14
N TYR A 139 -0.03 -9.85 -19.19
CA TYR A 139 0.51 -9.95 -20.54
C TYR A 139 1.46 -8.80 -20.89
N VAL A 140 1.41 -7.70 -20.16
CA VAL A 140 2.14 -6.46 -20.49
C VAL A 140 3.64 -6.72 -20.57
N ALA A 141 4.22 -7.39 -19.57
CA ALA A 141 5.67 -7.64 -19.51
C ALA A 141 6.24 -8.39 -20.76
N TYR A 142 5.41 -9.14 -21.46
CA TYR A 142 5.82 -9.98 -22.59
C TYR A 142 5.54 -9.35 -23.95
N GLN A 143 4.80 -8.24 -23.99
CA GLN A 143 4.28 -7.68 -25.24
C GLN A 143 4.50 -6.17 -25.38
N THR A 144 5.27 -5.54 -24.49
CA THR A 144 5.63 -4.13 -24.61
C THR A 144 6.42 -3.86 -25.89
N TYR A 145 6.18 -2.69 -26.49
CA TYR A 145 6.90 -2.27 -27.70
C TYR A 145 8.40 -2.15 -27.43
N LEU A 146 8.81 -1.61 -26.30
CA LEU A 146 10.20 -1.58 -25.85
C LEU A 146 10.39 -2.63 -24.75
N PRO A 147 11.54 -3.34 -24.69
CA PRO A 147 11.85 -4.32 -23.66
C PRO A 147 12.23 -3.63 -22.33
N ARG A 148 11.26 -3.00 -21.71
CA ARG A 148 11.41 -2.25 -20.46
C ARG A 148 10.73 -2.96 -19.29
N PRO A 149 11.22 -2.76 -18.04
CA PRO A 149 10.58 -3.33 -16.86
C PRO A 149 9.17 -2.80 -16.66
N MET A 150 8.36 -3.59 -15.97
CA MET A 150 7.01 -3.25 -15.58
C MET A 150 6.90 -3.18 -14.07
N VAL A 151 6.09 -2.25 -13.57
CA VAL A 151 5.84 -2.02 -12.16
C VAL A 151 4.36 -1.67 -11.91
N GLY A 152 3.90 -1.80 -10.69
CA GLY A 152 2.51 -1.49 -10.34
C GLY A 152 1.77 -2.72 -9.81
N ASP A 153 0.64 -3.08 -10.42
CA ASP A 153 -0.11 -4.28 -10.02
C ASP A 153 0.51 -5.58 -10.52
N GLU A 154 1.45 -5.49 -11.47
CA GLU A 154 2.23 -6.62 -11.96
C GLU A 154 3.70 -6.22 -12.15
N GLY A 155 4.60 -7.21 -12.28
CA GLY A 155 6.04 -7.00 -12.36
C GLY A 155 6.66 -6.72 -10.99
N LEU A 156 7.19 -5.52 -10.74
CA LEU A 156 7.62 -5.10 -9.41
C LEU A 156 6.44 -4.45 -8.68
N THR A 157 5.87 -5.18 -7.73
CA THR A 157 4.64 -4.81 -7.03
C THR A 157 4.90 -4.43 -5.57
N PRO A 158 4.38 -3.29 -5.08
CA PRO A 158 4.48 -2.88 -3.68
C PRO A 158 3.37 -3.51 -2.84
N VAL A 159 3.73 -4.17 -1.73
CA VAL A 159 2.78 -4.85 -0.84
C VAL A 159 3.09 -4.66 0.64
N ALA A 160 2.09 -4.86 1.49
CA ALA A 160 2.29 -4.91 2.93
C ALA A 160 3.05 -6.18 3.36
N TRP A 161 2.77 -7.30 2.72
CA TRP A 161 3.38 -8.59 3.05
C TRP A 161 3.51 -9.48 1.83
N HIS A 162 4.64 -10.18 1.77
CA HIS A 162 4.87 -11.23 0.78
C HIS A 162 5.47 -12.46 1.46
N TRP A 163 5.02 -13.63 1.11
CA TRP A 163 5.40 -14.90 1.74
C TRP A 163 6.88 -15.26 1.57
N THR A 164 7.54 -14.72 0.55
CA THR A 164 8.97 -14.91 0.32
C THR A 164 9.86 -13.97 1.16
N TRP A 165 9.28 -13.15 2.05
CA TRP A 165 10.09 -12.36 2.97
C TRP A 165 10.71 -13.25 4.04
N GLU A 166 12.05 -13.35 4.04
CA GLU A 166 12.81 -14.35 4.82
C GLU A 166 13.55 -13.77 6.02
N ARG A 167 13.37 -12.48 6.34
CA ARG A 167 14.09 -11.81 7.42
C ARG A 167 13.18 -11.51 8.62
N HIS A 168 13.80 -11.20 9.75
CA HIS A 168 13.16 -10.66 10.95
C HIS A 168 12.03 -11.52 11.51
N GLY A 169 12.14 -12.86 11.44
CA GLY A 169 11.13 -13.78 11.96
C GLY A 169 9.94 -14.04 11.03
N ALA A 170 9.95 -13.49 9.82
CA ALA A 170 8.88 -13.71 8.85
C ALA A 170 8.68 -15.17 8.44
N PRO A 171 9.73 -16.01 8.26
CA PRO A 171 9.54 -17.42 7.95
C PRO A 171 8.71 -18.17 9.00
N GLN A 172 8.94 -17.88 10.28
CA GLN A 172 8.18 -18.49 11.38
C GLN A 172 6.71 -18.06 11.37
N LEU A 173 6.44 -16.77 11.05
CA LEU A 173 5.08 -16.28 10.90
C LEU A 173 4.37 -16.97 9.72
N ASN A 174 5.02 -17.03 8.56
CA ASN A 174 4.48 -17.70 7.37
C ASN A 174 4.20 -19.17 7.61
N GLN A 175 5.11 -19.90 8.28
CA GLN A 175 4.90 -21.32 8.63
C GLN A 175 3.72 -21.53 9.58
N ARG A 176 3.58 -20.68 10.61
CA ARG A 176 2.44 -20.75 11.55
C ARG A 176 1.13 -20.49 10.82
N PHE A 177 1.09 -19.49 9.94
CA PHE A 177 -0.07 -19.18 9.14
C PHE A 177 -0.44 -20.33 8.20
N ALA A 178 0.52 -20.88 7.45
CA ALA A 178 0.30 -21.99 6.53
C ALA A 178 -0.25 -23.25 7.21
N ARG A 179 0.17 -23.53 8.48
CA ARG A 179 -0.37 -24.66 9.26
C ARG A 179 -1.86 -24.51 9.57
N ILE A 180 -2.32 -23.27 9.77
CA ILE A 180 -3.73 -22.96 10.09
C ILE A 180 -4.56 -22.94 8.80
N GLU A 181 -4.02 -22.36 7.72
CA GLU A 181 -4.70 -22.06 6.48
C GLU A 181 -4.41 -23.10 5.35
N LYS A 182 -4.24 -24.36 5.69
CA LYS A 182 -4.10 -25.48 4.73
C LYS A 182 -3.03 -25.21 3.65
N ASN A 183 -1.87 -24.77 4.06
CA ASN A 183 -0.71 -24.44 3.21
C ASN A 183 -0.91 -23.22 2.25
N ARG A 184 -1.92 -22.42 2.46
CA ARG A 184 -2.05 -21.14 1.75
C ARG A 184 -0.96 -20.15 2.23
N HIS A 185 -0.42 -19.39 1.31
CA HIS A 185 0.51 -18.30 1.64
C HIS A 185 -0.22 -17.11 2.26
N MET A 186 0.43 -16.48 3.26
CA MET A 186 -0.04 -15.26 3.90
C MET A 186 0.02 -14.10 2.91
N ARG A 187 -1.08 -13.35 2.79
CA ARG A 187 -1.21 -12.15 1.96
C ARG A 187 -1.17 -10.88 2.80
N SER A 188 -1.16 -9.73 2.15
CA SER A 188 -1.16 -8.41 2.80
C SER A 188 -2.32 -8.22 3.78
N GLU A 189 -3.51 -8.68 3.43
CA GLU A 189 -4.73 -8.57 4.24
C GLU A 189 -4.67 -9.46 5.48
N ASP A 190 -4.17 -10.69 5.33
CA ASP A 190 -3.94 -11.61 6.45
C ASP A 190 -2.94 -11.02 7.45
N TRP A 191 -1.83 -10.49 6.93
CA TRP A 191 -0.83 -9.83 7.75
C TRP A 191 -1.40 -8.59 8.44
N ALA A 192 -2.22 -7.79 7.74
CA ALA A 192 -2.86 -6.60 8.30
C ALA A 192 -3.85 -6.96 9.42
N ALA A 193 -4.58 -8.07 9.30
CA ALA A 193 -5.45 -8.59 10.35
C ALA A 193 -4.63 -9.04 11.57
N TRP A 194 -3.59 -9.82 11.32
CA TRP A 194 -2.70 -10.31 12.37
C TRP A 194 -2.03 -9.17 13.15
N ILE A 195 -1.49 -8.15 12.45
CA ILE A 195 -0.83 -7.03 13.14
C ILE A 195 -1.83 -6.15 13.90
N GLY A 196 -3.06 -5.99 13.40
CA GLY A 196 -4.12 -5.29 14.14
C GLY A 196 -4.40 -5.95 15.50
N ILE A 197 -4.58 -7.27 15.51
CA ILE A 197 -4.78 -8.05 16.76
C ILE A 197 -3.53 -7.96 17.65
N LYS A 198 -2.33 -8.16 17.09
CA LYS A 198 -1.07 -8.05 17.83
C LYS A 198 -0.90 -6.68 18.49
N SER A 199 -1.31 -5.61 17.83
CA SER A 199 -1.25 -4.24 18.36
C SER A 199 -2.09 -4.10 19.62
N VAL A 200 -3.33 -4.58 19.61
CA VAL A 200 -4.23 -4.56 20.78
C VAL A 200 -3.68 -5.41 21.92
N ILE A 201 -3.24 -6.64 21.63
CA ILE A 201 -2.65 -7.52 22.63
C ILE A 201 -1.39 -6.87 23.25
N SER A 202 -0.56 -6.23 22.43
CA SER A 202 0.63 -5.52 22.92
C SER A 202 0.27 -4.35 23.84
N ALA A 203 -0.77 -3.59 23.48
CA ALA A 203 -1.28 -2.51 24.32
C ALA A 203 -1.77 -3.03 25.68
N ILE A 204 -2.65 -4.03 25.70
CA ILE A 204 -3.17 -4.63 26.94
C ILE A 204 -2.04 -5.16 27.82
N ARG A 205 -1.07 -5.84 27.23
CA ARG A 205 0.07 -6.42 27.99
C ARG A 205 1.00 -5.34 28.56
N LYS A 206 1.19 -4.24 27.87
CA LYS A 206 2.09 -3.16 28.31
C LYS A 206 1.40 -2.22 29.32
N THR A 207 0.14 -1.90 29.08
CA THR A 207 -0.62 -0.98 29.96
C THR A 207 -1.32 -1.69 31.12
N GLN A 208 -1.43 -3.02 31.08
CA GLN A 208 -2.21 -3.82 32.04
C GLN A 208 -3.67 -3.35 32.15
N SER A 209 -4.22 -2.81 31.04
CA SER A 209 -5.57 -2.24 30.98
C SER A 209 -6.33 -2.79 29.78
N GLN A 210 -7.64 -2.93 29.94
CA GLN A 210 -8.60 -3.24 28.86
C GLN A 210 -9.42 -2.00 28.47
N ASP A 211 -9.17 -0.86 29.10
CA ASP A 211 -9.84 0.40 28.76
C ASP A 211 -9.43 0.85 27.35
N ILE A 212 -10.44 1.10 26.51
CA ILE A 212 -10.27 1.48 25.12
C ILE A 212 -9.47 2.78 24.97
N ASN A 213 -9.63 3.74 25.87
CA ASN A 213 -8.92 5.01 25.80
C ASN A 213 -7.44 4.82 26.14
N VAL A 214 -7.14 3.97 27.12
CA VAL A 214 -5.75 3.60 27.47
C VAL A 214 -5.08 2.88 26.31
N ILE A 215 -5.80 1.93 25.67
CA ILE A 215 -5.30 1.21 24.49
C ILE A 215 -5.06 2.18 23.33
N ARG A 216 -5.99 3.08 23.06
CA ARG A 216 -5.86 4.12 22.02
C ARG A 216 -4.64 4.98 22.26
N GLN A 217 -4.48 5.52 23.47
CA GLN A 217 -3.33 6.36 23.82
C GLN A 217 -2.01 5.61 23.60
N PHE A 218 -1.93 4.34 24.01
CA PHE A 218 -0.77 3.51 23.78
C PHE A 218 -0.46 3.34 22.28
N LEU A 219 -1.48 3.10 21.45
CA LEU A 219 -1.26 2.85 20.00
C LEU A 219 -0.71 4.06 19.25
N ILE A 220 -1.10 5.28 19.64
CA ILE A 220 -0.69 6.54 18.98
C ILE A 220 0.51 7.22 19.67
N ASP A 221 0.98 6.69 20.78
CA ASP A 221 2.15 7.22 21.48
C ASP A 221 3.41 7.03 20.65
N ASP A 222 4.19 8.10 20.47
CA ASP A 222 5.39 8.10 19.63
C ASP A 222 6.52 7.20 20.19
N GLY A 223 6.52 6.91 21.50
CA GLY A 223 7.43 5.97 22.14
C GLY A 223 7.03 4.50 21.94
N THR A 224 5.82 4.24 21.48
CA THR A 224 5.34 2.88 21.26
C THR A 224 5.92 2.28 20.00
N THR A 225 6.42 1.05 20.11
CA THR A 225 6.91 0.27 18.98
C THR A 225 6.25 -1.10 18.94
N ILE A 226 5.83 -1.49 17.73
CA ILE A 226 5.21 -2.78 17.44
C ILE A 226 6.10 -3.52 16.44
N ASP A 227 6.55 -4.72 16.81
CA ASP A 227 7.30 -5.56 15.89
C ASP A 227 6.36 -6.16 14.83
N THR A 228 6.60 -5.81 13.59
CA THR A 228 5.83 -6.21 12.41
C THR A 228 6.50 -7.32 11.60
N TYR A 229 7.64 -7.84 12.07
CA TYR A 229 8.49 -8.80 11.35
C TYR A 229 9.04 -8.28 10.01
N LYS A 230 9.12 -6.94 9.88
CA LYS A 230 9.66 -6.28 8.68
C LYS A 230 10.95 -5.48 8.93
N GLY A 231 11.53 -5.60 10.14
CA GLY A 231 12.85 -5.09 10.49
C GLY A 231 12.92 -3.65 10.96
N ASN A 232 11.85 -2.87 10.86
CA ASN A 232 11.74 -1.55 11.47
C ASN A 232 10.70 -1.59 12.59
N PRO A 233 10.95 -0.93 13.72
CA PRO A 233 9.89 -0.66 14.69
C PRO A 233 8.76 0.09 14.01
N SER A 234 7.53 -0.34 14.24
CA SER A 234 6.33 0.26 13.67
C SER A 234 5.50 0.92 14.77
N SER A 235 4.77 1.97 14.42
CA SER A 235 3.84 2.69 15.31
C SER A 235 2.67 3.22 14.50
N TYR A 236 1.57 3.60 15.16
CA TYR A 236 0.48 4.27 14.48
C TYR A 236 0.71 5.79 14.46
N ARG A 237 0.44 6.43 13.33
CA ARG A 237 0.49 7.89 13.20
C ARG A 237 -0.63 8.52 14.00
N ALA A 238 -0.31 9.40 14.95
CA ALA A 238 -1.31 10.07 15.79
C ALA A 238 -2.32 10.90 14.97
N TRP A 239 -1.91 11.44 13.82
CA TRP A 239 -2.77 12.28 12.98
C TRP A 239 -3.71 11.53 12.03
N SER A 240 -3.52 10.23 11.79
CA SER A 240 -4.32 9.49 10.80
C SER A 240 -4.61 8.05 11.18
N ASN A 241 -4.13 7.56 12.32
CA ASN A 241 -4.21 6.16 12.76
C ASN A 241 -3.68 5.15 11.72
N GLN A 242 -2.82 5.60 10.79
CA GLN A 242 -2.16 4.72 9.83
C GLN A 242 -0.92 4.08 10.45
N LEU A 243 -0.80 2.78 10.38
CA LEU A 243 0.40 2.06 10.80
C LEU A 243 1.59 2.46 9.92
N ARG A 244 2.63 3.02 10.52
CA ARG A 244 3.96 3.16 9.92
C ARG A 244 4.52 1.78 9.72
N GLN A 245 4.88 1.42 8.51
CA GLN A 245 5.38 0.10 8.20
C GLN A 245 6.28 0.12 6.97
N PRO A 246 7.31 -0.71 6.89
CA PRO A 246 8.03 -0.94 5.65
C PRO A 246 7.10 -1.53 4.59
N ILE A 247 7.30 -1.11 3.34
CA ILE A 247 6.61 -1.67 2.17
C ILE A 247 7.59 -2.60 1.45
N LEU A 248 7.14 -3.81 1.14
CA LEU A 248 7.92 -4.78 0.40
C LEU A 248 7.67 -4.59 -1.11
N LEU A 249 8.74 -4.52 -1.88
CA LEU A 249 8.68 -4.52 -3.33
C LEU A 249 9.06 -5.92 -3.81
N HIS A 250 8.13 -6.60 -4.44
CA HIS A 250 8.31 -8.00 -4.83
C HIS A 250 8.04 -8.24 -6.32
N THR A 251 8.64 -9.27 -6.83
CA THR A 251 8.24 -9.97 -8.06
C THR A 251 7.47 -11.23 -7.66
N HIS A 252 7.06 -12.04 -8.63
CA HIS A 252 6.24 -13.23 -8.39
C HIS A 252 6.76 -14.13 -7.24
N ASN A 253 8.07 -14.33 -7.12
CA ASN A 253 8.66 -15.29 -6.19
C ASN A 253 9.79 -14.73 -5.31
N ALA A 254 9.99 -13.41 -5.27
CA ALA A 254 11.06 -12.80 -4.48
C ALA A 254 10.73 -11.38 -4.04
N VAL A 255 11.10 -11.04 -2.81
CA VAL A 255 11.16 -9.65 -2.36
C VAL A 255 12.49 -9.05 -2.82
N ILE A 256 12.40 -8.05 -3.69
CA ILE A 256 13.55 -7.40 -4.34
C ILE A 256 14.09 -6.26 -3.47
N ALA A 257 13.20 -5.49 -2.86
CA ALA A 257 13.55 -4.36 -2.03
C ALA A 257 12.53 -4.13 -0.91
N ARG A 258 12.92 -3.32 0.07
CA ARG A 258 12.07 -2.89 1.18
C ARG A 258 12.18 -1.38 1.31
N ALA A 259 11.07 -0.68 1.17
CA ALA A 259 11.01 0.76 1.40
C ALA A 259 10.72 1.08 2.89
N PRO A 260 11.23 2.20 3.43
CA PRO A 260 11.95 3.26 2.72
C PRO A 260 13.26 2.78 2.11
N ILE A 261 13.50 3.20 0.87
CA ILE A 261 14.76 2.89 0.17
C ILE A 261 15.89 3.73 0.76
N ASP A 262 17.09 3.18 0.83
CA ASP A 262 18.27 3.86 1.37
C ASP A 262 18.53 5.19 0.65
N GLY A 263 18.65 6.25 1.46
CA GLY A 263 18.81 7.62 0.99
C GLY A 263 17.52 8.46 1.11
N PHE A 264 16.37 7.86 1.34
CA PHE A 264 15.13 8.57 1.64
C PHE A 264 14.98 8.72 3.16
N LEU A 265 15.30 9.91 3.66
CA LEU A 265 15.29 10.23 5.08
C LEU A 265 14.14 11.18 5.43
N HIS A 266 13.64 11.05 6.65
CA HIS A 266 12.66 11.94 7.24
C HIS A 266 13.16 12.43 8.60
N GLN A 267 12.82 13.67 8.98
CA GLN A 267 13.33 14.31 10.20
C GLN A 267 12.98 13.55 11.48
N ILE A 268 11.80 12.93 11.53
CA ILE A 268 11.29 12.24 12.73
C ILE A 268 11.37 10.72 12.55
N ASN A 269 10.76 10.19 11.47
CA ASN A 269 10.68 8.75 11.23
C ASN A 269 10.73 8.45 9.74
N ASN A 270 11.72 7.69 9.30
CA ASN A 270 11.90 7.40 7.87
C ASN A 270 10.69 6.69 7.23
N LEU A 271 9.85 6.01 8.01
CA LEU A 271 8.60 5.43 7.51
C LEU A 271 7.57 6.49 7.09
N ASP A 272 7.74 7.75 7.54
CA ASP A 272 6.89 8.88 7.15
C ASP A 272 7.29 9.49 5.79
N THR A 273 8.35 9.00 5.16
CA THR A 273 8.64 9.28 3.74
C THR A 273 7.59 8.67 2.78
N MET A 274 6.72 7.80 3.27
CA MET A 274 5.66 7.13 2.51
C MET A 274 4.28 7.45 3.07
N GLY A 275 3.33 7.81 2.21
CA GLY A 275 1.99 8.25 2.59
C GLY A 275 1.92 9.74 2.89
N TYR A 276 0.80 10.15 3.51
CA TYR A 276 0.65 11.55 3.95
C TYR A 276 1.43 11.78 5.24
N ASP A 277 2.35 12.73 5.19
CA ASP A 277 3.01 13.25 6.38
C ASP A 277 2.06 14.14 7.20
N HIS A 278 2.44 14.46 8.44
CA HIS A 278 1.65 15.29 9.35
C HIS A 278 1.27 16.64 8.71
N GLY A 279 2.22 17.32 8.06
CA GLY A 279 1.99 18.62 7.40
C GLY A 279 1.14 18.55 6.12
N GLU A 280 1.05 17.37 5.47
CA GLU A 280 0.24 17.15 4.27
C GLU A 280 -1.18 16.66 4.59
N SER A 281 -1.38 16.10 5.78
CA SER A 281 -2.65 15.47 6.16
C SER A 281 -3.71 16.51 6.45
N LYS A 282 -4.90 16.31 5.88
CA LYS A 282 -6.12 17.07 6.18
C LYS A 282 -6.99 16.35 7.20
N CYS A 283 -6.46 15.30 7.81
CA CYS A 283 -7.15 14.54 8.83
C CYS A 283 -7.23 15.37 10.12
N GLN A 284 -8.42 15.54 10.63
CA GLN A 284 -8.69 16.20 11.91
C GLN A 284 -9.25 15.15 12.88
N ILE A 285 -8.37 14.30 13.37
CA ILE A 285 -8.72 13.42 14.49
C ILE A 285 -8.64 14.32 15.73
N ALA A 286 -9.80 14.74 16.24
CA ALA A 286 -9.85 15.43 17.53
C ALA A 286 -9.33 14.48 18.63
N ASN A 287 -8.36 14.95 19.39
CA ASN A 287 -7.87 14.29 20.59
C ASN A 287 -8.94 14.30 21.70
#